data_a5ad536ca034169699750fb6066faeaf
#
_entry.id   a5ad536ca034169699750fb6066faeaf
#
_cell.length_a   1.000
_cell.length_b   1.000
_cell.length_c   1.000
_cell.angle_alpha   90.00
_cell.angle_beta   90.00
_cell.angle_gamma   90.00
#
_symmetry.space_group_name_H-M   'P 1'
#
loop_
_entity.id
_entity.type
_entity.pdbx_description
1 polymer ?
#
loop_
_entity_poly.entity_id
_entity_poly.type
_entity_poly.pdbx_seq_one_letter_code
_entity_poly.pdbx_strand_id
1 'polypeptide(L)'
;MHRFRTLVVTTAVILSLATMAVMSIASATPNNQPDITTAQTFTVLAHATNFKMINVDGEDIGPGDYLVERWALRRSGSPAGRLNDQCTINFNQTPSNPTALCLFAFTFSGKGEITAESSVVFAPAPEGFRPVPFDLPVTGGTGSYQNARGQIHVQFRDLADASFTFHLIP
;
A
#
# COMPACT_ATOMS: atom_id res chain seq x y z
N MET A 1 9.99 -71.55 -40.29
CA MET A 1 11.35 -71.08 -40.62
C MET A 1 11.45 -69.62 -40.13
N HIS A 2 11.89 -69.38 -38.92
CA HIS A 2 12.04 -68.05 -38.36
C HIS A 2 13.49 -67.66 -38.37
N ARG A 3 13.80 -66.58 -39.11
CA ARG A 3 15.15 -66.02 -39.13
C ARG A 3 15.27 -64.96 -38.02
N PHE A 4 16.05 -65.25 -37.01
CA PHE A 4 16.48 -64.26 -36.02
C PHE A 4 17.49 -63.30 -36.66
N ARG A 5 17.18 -61.99 -36.67
CA ARG A 5 18.16 -60.93 -36.96
C ARG A 5 18.67 -60.40 -35.66
N THR A 6 19.97 -60.62 -35.46
CA THR A 6 20.76 -60.12 -34.33
C THR A 6 20.96 -58.61 -34.54
N LEU A 7 20.45 -57.81 -33.60
CA LEU A 7 20.67 -56.35 -33.58
C LEU A 7 21.91 -56.10 -32.72
N VAL A 8 22.99 -55.62 -33.33
CA VAL A 8 24.19 -55.12 -32.65
C VAL A 8 23.92 -53.74 -32.15
N VAL A 9 23.87 -53.55 -30.84
CA VAL A 9 23.75 -52.25 -30.19
C VAL A 9 25.16 -51.74 -29.89
N THR A 10 25.58 -50.73 -30.67
CA THR A 10 26.84 -50.03 -30.43
C THR A 10 26.59 -48.93 -29.39
N THR A 11 27.09 -49.12 -28.20
CA THR A 11 27.06 -48.11 -27.12
C THR A 11 28.14 -47.05 -27.39
N ALA A 12 27.68 -45.85 -27.82
CA ALA A 12 28.53 -44.68 -27.87
C ALA A 12 28.57 -44.03 -26.50
N VAL A 13 29.72 -44.06 -25.87
CA VAL A 13 29.99 -43.34 -24.61
C VAL A 13 30.24 -41.86 -24.96
N ILE A 14 29.26 -41.02 -24.70
CA ILE A 14 29.39 -39.56 -24.83
C ILE A 14 29.98 -39.03 -23.52
N LEU A 15 31.28 -38.65 -23.59
CA LEU A 15 31.98 -37.95 -22.53
C LEU A 15 31.49 -36.48 -22.50
N SER A 16 30.51 -36.18 -21.66
CA SER A 16 30.04 -34.79 -21.46
C SER A 16 31.02 -34.07 -20.52
N LEU A 17 31.83 -33.16 -21.07
CA LEU A 17 32.54 -32.15 -20.31
C LEU A 17 31.53 -31.25 -19.63
N ALA A 18 31.40 -31.37 -18.32
CA ALA A 18 30.66 -30.42 -17.50
C ALA A 18 31.49 -29.14 -17.38
N THR A 19 31.17 -28.13 -18.21
CA THR A 19 31.63 -26.76 -17.99
C THR A 19 30.88 -26.21 -16.77
N MET A 20 31.58 -26.12 -15.63
CA MET A 20 31.11 -25.40 -14.47
C MET A 20 31.06 -23.91 -14.81
N ALA A 21 29.88 -23.43 -15.14
CA ALA A 21 29.60 -22.00 -15.17
C ALA A 21 29.68 -21.47 -13.73
N VAL A 22 30.76 -20.75 -13.42
CA VAL A 22 30.87 -19.96 -12.19
C VAL A 22 29.81 -18.87 -12.30
N MET A 23 28.65 -19.10 -11.67
CA MET A 23 27.68 -18.04 -11.43
C MET A 23 28.33 -17.03 -10.50
N SER A 24 28.80 -15.92 -11.04
CA SER A 24 29.15 -14.75 -10.27
C SER A 24 27.88 -14.30 -9.56
N ILE A 25 27.76 -14.58 -8.27
CA ILE A 25 26.75 -13.99 -7.41
C ILE A 25 27.11 -12.52 -7.39
N ALA A 26 26.41 -11.71 -8.19
CA ALA A 26 26.46 -10.27 -8.05
C ALA A 26 25.98 -9.99 -6.63
N SER A 27 26.92 -9.66 -5.75
CA SER A 27 26.62 -9.15 -4.42
C SER A 27 25.80 -7.90 -4.65
N ALA A 28 24.50 -7.96 -4.41
CA ALA A 28 23.67 -6.77 -4.37
C ALA A 28 24.33 -5.85 -3.34
N THR A 29 24.92 -4.75 -3.81
CA THR A 29 25.36 -3.67 -2.94
C THR A 29 24.17 -3.32 -2.07
N PRO A 30 24.28 -3.34 -0.73
CA PRO A 30 23.20 -2.89 0.11
C PRO A 30 22.86 -1.48 -0.33
N ASN A 31 21.60 -1.30 -0.74
CA ASN A 31 21.08 -0.01 -1.15
C ASN A 31 21.18 0.85 0.12
N ASN A 32 22.19 1.71 0.23
CA ASN A 32 22.36 2.67 1.32
C ASN A 32 21.29 3.76 1.24
N GLN A 33 20.03 3.34 1.15
CA GLN A 33 18.91 4.23 1.25
C GLN A 33 18.74 4.57 2.73
N PRO A 34 18.69 5.85 3.09
CA PRO A 34 18.65 6.24 4.49
C PRO A 34 17.36 5.71 5.12
N ASP A 35 17.51 4.78 6.05
CA ASP A 35 16.45 4.39 6.99
C ASP A 35 16.05 5.60 7.83
N ILE A 36 14.84 5.58 8.38
CA ILE A 36 14.45 6.54 9.42
C ILE A 36 15.31 6.27 10.65
N THR A 37 16.38 7.04 10.79
CA THR A 37 17.33 6.90 11.91
C THR A 37 17.00 7.78 13.11
N THR A 38 16.07 8.72 12.94
CA THR A 38 15.59 9.64 13.97
C THR A 38 14.08 9.79 13.89
N ALA A 39 13.43 9.98 15.03
CA ALA A 39 12.00 10.28 15.09
C ALA A 39 11.69 11.54 14.27
N GLN A 40 10.63 11.46 13.48
CA GLN A 40 10.19 12.56 12.62
C GLN A 40 8.72 12.88 12.90
N THR A 41 8.42 14.17 13.04
CA THR A 41 7.03 14.64 13.07
C THR A 41 6.83 15.68 11.98
N PHE A 42 5.80 15.49 11.16
CA PHE A 42 5.40 16.46 10.15
C PHE A 42 3.94 16.33 9.78
N THR A 43 3.35 17.44 9.33
CA THR A 43 1.96 17.48 8.87
C THR A 43 1.89 17.76 7.38
N VAL A 44 0.98 17.09 6.69
CA VAL A 44 0.55 17.44 5.33
C VAL A 44 -0.94 17.76 5.33
N LEU A 45 -1.31 18.70 4.49
CA LEU A 45 -2.70 18.97 4.13
C LEU A 45 -3.03 18.19 2.87
N ALA A 46 -4.19 17.56 2.86
CA ALA A 46 -4.69 16.80 1.74
C ALA A 46 -5.99 17.41 1.21
N HIS A 47 -6.10 17.48 -0.10
CA HIS A 47 -7.31 17.89 -0.81
C HIS A 47 -7.75 16.79 -1.76
N ALA A 48 -8.99 16.33 -1.65
CA ALA A 48 -9.54 15.27 -2.50
C ALA A 48 -9.62 15.75 -3.95
N THR A 49 -9.03 14.98 -4.86
CA THR A 49 -9.02 15.28 -6.30
C THR A 49 -9.87 14.31 -7.11
N ASN A 50 -10.17 13.15 -6.54
CA ASN A 50 -11.05 12.15 -7.13
C ASN A 50 -11.68 11.33 -6.01
N PHE A 51 -12.94 10.97 -6.18
CA PHE A 51 -13.71 10.12 -5.29
C PHE A 51 -14.60 9.21 -6.12
N LYS A 52 -14.67 7.93 -5.79
CA LYS A 52 -15.61 7.01 -6.40
C LYS A 52 -16.08 5.97 -5.39
N MET A 53 -17.39 5.89 -5.20
CA MET A 53 -18.04 4.77 -4.51
C MET A 53 -18.26 3.62 -5.52
N ILE A 54 -17.89 2.42 -5.17
CA ILE A 54 -18.11 1.20 -5.93
C ILE A 54 -19.12 0.37 -5.16
N ASN A 55 -20.31 0.27 -5.70
CA ASN A 55 -21.36 -0.61 -5.21
C ASN A 55 -21.21 -1.96 -5.91
N VAL A 56 -20.97 -3.01 -5.14
CA VAL A 56 -20.58 -4.34 -5.66
C VAL A 56 -21.79 -5.16 -6.04
N ASP A 57 -22.89 -5.06 -5.30
CA ASP A 57 -24.10 -5.88 -5.50
C ASP A 57 -25.24 -5.13 -6.20
N GLY A 58 -25.14 -3.80 -6.33
CA GLY A 58 -26.16 -2.94 -6.96
C GLY A 58 -27.34 -2.61 -6.05
N GLU A 59 -27.26 -2.97 -4.77
CA GLU A 59 -28.21 -2.62 -3.72
C GLU A 59 -27.87 -1.28 -3.07
N ASP A 60 -28.43 -0.98 -1.90
CA ASP A 60 -28.02 0.16 -1.09
C ASP A 60 -26.61 -0.05 -0.56
N ILE A 61 -25.87 1.07 -0.36
CA ILE A 61 -24.48 1.02 0.14
C ILE A 61 -24.42 0.21 1.43
N GLY A 62 -23.62 -0.85 1.41
CA GLY A 62 -23.55 -1.85 2.47
C GLY A 62 -22.18 -2.54 2.61
N PRO A 63 -22.11 -3.59 3.43
CA PRO A 63 -20.87 -4.38 3.64
C PRO A 63 -20.38 -4.99 2.33
N GLY A 64 -19.10 -4.82 2.03
CA GLY A 64 -18.46 -5.27 0.79
C GLY A 64 -18.31 -4.18 -0.25
N ASP A 65 -19.08 -3.11 -0.19
CA ASP A 65 -18.88 -1.93 -1.02
C ASP A 65 -17.61 -1.20 -0.61
N TYR A 66 -17.03 -0.44 -1.54
CA TYR A 66 -15.82 0.28 -1.22
C TYR A 66 -15.75 1.63 -1.94
N LEU A 67 -15.06 2.54 -1.31
CA LEU A 67 -14.70 3.81 -1.90
C LEU A 67 -13.22 3.80 -2.26
N VAL A 68 -12.89 4.49 -3.34
CA VAL A 68 -11.52 4.78 -3.75
C VAL A 68 -11.35 6.27 -3.90
N GLU A 69 -10.25 6.79 -3.34
CA GLU A 69 -10.00 8.22 -3.33
C GLU A 69 -8.57 8.53 -3.79
N ARG A 70 -8.42 9.72 -4.32
CA ARG A 70 -7.12 10.32 -4.60
C ARG A 70 -7.09 11.72 -4.05
N TRP A 71 -6.01 12.04 -3.35
CA TRP A 71 -5.78 13.31 -2.71
C TRP A 71 -4.47 13.92 -3.16
N ALA A 72 -4.47 15.23 -3.40
CA ALA A 72 -3.25 16.01 -3.56
C ALA A 72 -2.70 16.38 -2.19
N LEU A 73 -1.43 16.09 -1.93
CA LEU A 73 -0.76 16.43 -0.67
C LEU A 73 0.04 17.72 -0.79
N ARG A 74 -0.05 18.57 0.23
CA ARG A 74 0.73 19.80 0.37
C ARG A 74 1.42 19.83 1.73
N ARG A 75 2.67 20.31 1.74
CA ARG A 75 3.44 20.54 2.97
C ARG A 75 3.99 21.95 2.95
N SER A 76 3.74 22.72 4.01
CA SER A 76 4.15 24.14 4.07
C SER A 76 3.73 24.94 2.83
N GLY A 77 2.51 24.70 2.32
CA GLY A 77 1.96 25.37 1.15
C GLY A 77 2.42 24.84 -0.22
N SER A 78 3.47 24.03 -0.29
CA SER A 78 4.01 23.48 -1.54
C SER A 78 3.47 22.08 -1.84
N PRO A 79 3.33 21.69 -3.13
CA PRO A 79 3.02 20.32 -3.49
C PRO A 79 4.02 19.33 -2.88
N ALA A 80 3.53 18.26 -2.26
CA ALA A 80 4.37 17.30 -1.56
C ALA A 80 4.22 15.87 -2.11
N GLY A 81 3.12 15.58 -2.80
CA GLY A 81 2.85 14.24 -3.32
C GLY A 81 1.37 13.97 -3.48
N ARG A 82 0.99 12.71 -3.31
CA ARG A 82 -0.41 12.25 -3.38
C ARG A 82 -0.68 11.18 -2.32
N LEU A 83 -1.94 11.06 -1.94
CA LEU A 83 -2.48 9.91 -1.24
C LEU A 83 -3.44 9.19 -2.19
N ASN A 84 -3.37 7.87 -2.23
CA ASN A 84 -4.44 7.01 -2.74
C ASN A 84 -4.91 6.16 -1.58
N ASP A 85 -6.20 6.05 -1.41
CA ASP A 85 -6.79 5.18 -0.41
C ASP A 85 -7.97 4.40 -0.95
N GLN A 86 -8.22 3.28 -0.30
CA GLN A 86 -9.38 2.44 -0.50
C GLN A 86 -9.95 2.07 0.85
N CYS A 87 -11.25 2.28 1.04
CA CYS A 87 -11.97 1.88 2.23
C CYS A 87 -13.08 0.91 1.86
N THR A 88 -13.07 -0.29 2.43
CA THR A 88 -14.13 -1.28 2.26
C THR A 88 -15.08 -1.23 3.45
N ILE A 89 -16.37 -1.07 3.19
CA ILE A 89 -17.40 -1.05 4.22
C ILE A 89 -17.52 -2.46 4.81
N ASN A 90 -17.27 -2.58 6.11
CA ASN A 90 -17.24 -3.88 6.79
C ASN A 90 -18.51 -4.14 7.56
N PHE A 91 -19.05 -3.13 8.24
CA PHE A 91 -20.16 -3.30 9.16
C PHE A 91 -21.01 -2.04 9.24
N ASN A 92 -22.31 -2.21 9.03
CA ASN A 92 -23.31 -1.28 9.57
C ASN A 92 -23.68 -1.77 10.96
N GLN A 93 -22.85 -1.51 11.99
CA GLN A 93 -23.23 -1.86 13.38
C GLN A 93 -24.48 -1.11 13.82
N THR A 94 -24.64 0.10 13.32
CA THR A 94 -25.89 0.84 13.34
C THR A 94 -25.96 1.69 12.06
N PRO A 95 -27.14 1.99 11.51
CA PRO A 95 -27.26 2.91 10.37
C PRO A 95 -26.61 4.28 10.61
N SER A 96 -26.32 4.62 11.89
CA SER A 96 -25.76 5.92 12.27
C SER A 96 -24.24 5.98 12.30
N ASN A 97 -23.52 4.85 12.38
CA ASN A 97 -22.06 4.83 12.49
C ASN A 97 -21.44 3.68 11.69
N PRO A 98 -21.42 3.78 10.36
CA PRO A 98 -20.76 2.76 9.53
C PRO A 98 -19.25 2.74 9.80
N THR A 99 -18.66 1.55 9.65
CA THR A 99 -17.21 1.35 9.74
C THR A 99 -16.66 0.81 8.42
N ALA A 100 -15.44 1.17 8.12
CA ALA A 100 -14.74 0.63 6.95
C ALA A 100 -13.28 0.27 7.30
N LEU A 101 -12.76 -0.75 6.67
CA LEU A 101 -11.33 -1.02 6.67
C LEU A 101 -10.68 -0.22 5.54
N CYS A 102 -9.75 0.66 5.89
CA CYS A 102 -9.11 1.57 4.95
C CYS A 102 -7.62 1.28 4.81
N LEU A 103 -7.15 1.25 3.57
CA LEU A 103 -5.74 1.18 3.18
C LEU A 103 -5.32 2.54 2.62
N PHE A 104 -4.18 3.05 3.08
CA PHE A 104 -3.65 4.35 2.68
C PHE A 104 -2.24 4.21 2.12
N ALA A 105 -1.98 4.82 0.95
CA ALA A 105 -0.67 4.89 0.32
C ALA A 105 -0.29 6.36 0.05
N PHE A 106 0.58 6.90 0.89
CA PHE A 106 1.11 8.26 0.80
C PHE A 106 2.39 8.27 -0.02
N THR A 107 2.33 8.68 -1.28
CA THR A 107 3.51 8.82 -2.14
C THR A 107 4.05 10.24 -2.04
N PHE A 108 5.26 10.42 -1.54
CA PHE A 108 5.95 11.71 -1.43
C PHE A 108 6.92 11.89 -2.59
N SER A 109 6.83 13.03 -3.29
CA SER A 109 7.64 13.30 -4.48
C SER A 109 9.15 13.24 -4.17
N GLY A 110 9.88 12.37 -4.87
CA GLY A 110 11.33 12.19 -4.72
C GLY A 110 11.80 11.55 -3.41
N LYS A 111 10.87 11.05 -2.56
CA LYS A 111 11.22 10.48 -1.24
C LYS A 111 10.80 9.04 -1.04
N GLY A 112 9.76 8.59 -1.71
CA GLY A 112 9.19 7.25 -1.52
C GLY A 112 7.77 7.29 -1.00
N GLU A 113 7.34 6.20 -0.38
CA GLU A 113 5.97 5.97 0.04
C GLU A 113 5.89 5.56 1.51
N ILE A 114 4.82 5.95 2.19
CA ILE A 114 4.41 5.45 3.51
C ILE A 114 3.05 4.77 3.33
N THR A 115 2.91 3.57 3.87
CA THR A 115 1.64 2.82 3.91
C THR A 115 1.09 2.76 5.32
N ALA A 116 -0.24 2.79 5.43
CA ALA A 116 -0.96 2.68 6.69
C ALA A 116 -2.30 1.97 6.48
N GLU A 117 -2.85 1.39 7.54
CA GLU A 117 -4.13 0.68 7.50
C GLU A 117 -4.85 0.84 8.83
N SER A 118 -6.16 1.04 8.80
CA SER A 118 -6.98 1.07 10.02
C SER A 118 -8.46 0.83 9.73
N SER A 119 -9.18 0.42 10.76
CA SER A 119 -10.64 0.52 10.78
C SER A 119 -11.05 1.96 11.10
N VAL A 120 -11.86 2.54 10.24
CA VAL A 120 -12.33 3.92 10.33
C VAL A 120 -13.82 3.93 10.67
N VAL A 121 -14.19 4.74 11.66
CA VAL A 121 -15.59 4.98 12.02
C VAL A 121 -16.07 6.27 11.36
N PHE A 122 -17.24 6.21 10.76
CA PHE A 122 -17.89 7.37 10.16
C PHE A 122 -19.04 7.83 11.08
N ALA A 123 -19.13 9.13 11.28
CA ALA A 123 -20.24 9.74 12.01
C ALA A 123 -21.11 10.60 11.06
N PRO A 124 -22.39 10.77 11.36
CA PRO A 124 -23.27 11.68 10.62
C PRO A 124 -22.68 13.10 10.57
N ALA A 125 -22.76 13.71 9.40
CA ALA A 125 -22.36 15.09 9.14
C ALA A 125 -23.40 15.74 8.21
N PRO A 126 -23.47 17.07 8.11
CA PRO A 126 -24.42 17.73 7.23
C PRO A 126 -24.35 17.29 5.76
N GLU A 127 -23.16 16.91 5.32
CA GLU A 127 -22.87 16.41 3.96
C GLU A 127 -23.06 14.89 3.80
N GLY A 128 -23.54 14.18 4.83
CA GLY A 128 -23.69 12.73 4.85
C GLY A 128 -22.90 12.09 6.00
N PHE A 129 -21.93 11.22 5.71
CA PHE A 129 -21.05 10.62 6.70
C PHE A 129 -19.62 11.12 6.53
N ARG A 130 -18.96 11.43 7.65
CA ARG A 130 -17.57 11.84 7.68
C ARG A 130 -16.78 11.00 8.68
N PRO A 131 -15.51 10.61 8.39
CA PRO A 131 -14.66 9.97 9.36
C PRO A 131 -14.50 10.84 10.62
N VAL A 132 -14.66 10.25 11.81
CA VAL A 132 -14.24 10.91 13.05
C VAL A 132 -12.71 10.98 13.06
N PRO A 133 -12.07 11.91 13.79
CA PRO A 133 -10.61 11.90 13.94
C PRO A 133 -10.11 10.56 14.43
N PHE A 134 -9.04 10.03 13.84
CA PHE A 134 -8.48 8.71 14.16
C PHE A 134 -6.98 8.66 13.94
N ASP A 135 -6.35 7.63 14.49
CA ASP A 135 -4.94 7.35 14.29
C ASP A 135 -4.76 6.12 13.39
N LEU A 136 -3.83 6.23 12.44
CA LEU A 136 -3.42 5.17 11.52
C LEU A 136 -2.08 4.60 11.98
N PRO A 137 -1.94 3.31 12.27
CA PRO A 137 -0.64 2.68 12.40
C PRO A 137 0.06 2.68 11.03
N VAL A 138 1.33 3.08 11.01
CA VAL A 138 2.18 2.96 9.83
C VAL A 138 2.57 1.51 9.65
N THR A 139 2.21 0.92 8.50
CA THR A 139 2.48 -0.50 8.18
C THR A 139 3.78 -0.71 7.42
N GLY A 140 4.35 0.36 6.85
CA GLY A 140 5.63 0.30 6.14
C GLY A 140 5.92 1.55 5.32
N GLY A 141 7.00 1.47 4.56
CA GLY A 141 7.39 2.51 3.62
C GLY A 141 8.50 2.10 2.69
N THR A 142 8.77 2.95 1.71
CA THR A 142 9.82 2.76 0.69
C THR A 142 10.67 4.03 0.55
N GLY A 143 11.81 3.92 -0.11
CA GLY A 143 12.68 5.07 -0.35
C GLY A 143 13.22 5.64 0.96
N SER A 144 13.13 6.96 1.14
CA SER A 144 13.53 7.63 2.38
C SER A 144 12.67 7.25 3.60
N TYR A 145 11.62 6.46 3.41
CA TYR A 145 10.72 5.96 4.44
C TYR A 145 10.81 4.45 4.61
N GLN A 146 11.86 3.81 4.08
CA GLN A 146 12.12 2.39 4.30
C GLN A 146 12.12 2.10 5.80
N ASN A 147 11.47 1.00 6.20
CA ASN A 147 11.28 0.61 7.59
C ASN A 147 10.47 1.62 8.45
N ALA A 148 9.73 2.55 7.82
CA ALA A 148 8.88 3.48 8.56
C ALA A 148 7.92 2.75 9.49
N ARG A 149 7.85 3.23 10.73
CA ARG A 149 6.94 2.81 11.80
C ARG A 149 6.39 4.04 12.51
N GLY A 150 5.37 3.85 13.31
CA GLY A 150 4.74 4.94 14.07
C GLY A 150 3.27 5.06 13.76
N GLN A 151 2.75 6.27 13.82
CA GLN A 151 1.33 6.54 13.60
C GLN A 151 1.12 7.84 12.82
N ILE A 152 -0.07 7.96 12.24
CA ILE A 152 -0.52 9.16 11.52
C ILE A 152 -1.82 9.59 12.17
N HIS A 153 -1.87 10.77 12.79
CA HIS A 153 -3.10 11.37 13.26
C HIS A 153 -3.85 12.01 12.09
N VAL A 154 -5.12 11.63 11.90
CA VAL A 154 -5.98 12.09 10.81
C VAL A 154 -7.10 12.96 11.36
N GLN A 155 -7.26 14.13 10.77
CA GLN A 155 -8.36 15.03 11.08
C GLN A 155 -8.97 15.59 9.81
N PHE A 156 -10.24 15.31 9.59
CA PHE A 156 -11.02 15.87 8.49
C PHE A 156 -11.56 17.24 8.86
N ARG A 157 -11.44 18.18 7.95
CA ARG A 157 -12.10 19.49 8.02
C ARG A 157 -13.50 19.40 7.41
N ASP A 158 -13.60 18.74 6.27
CA ASP A 158 -14.81 18.39 5.54
C ASP A 158 -14.52 17.13 4.70
N LEU A 159 -15.39 16.78 3.74
CA LEU A 159 -15.20 15.60 2.87
C LEU A 159 -14.08 15.78 1.85
N ALA A 160 -13.66 17.02 1.57
CA ALA A 160 -12.65 17.32 0.56
C ALA A 160 -11.29 17.66 1.16
N ASP A 161 -11.21 18.03 2.43
CA ASP A 161 -9.99 18.51 3.07
C ASP A 161 -9.70 17.80 4.38
N ALA A 162 -8.48 17.30 4.49
CA ALA A 162 -7.99 16.63 5.69
C ALA A 162 -6.54 17.06 6.02
N SER A 163 -6.15 16.86 7.28
CA SER A 163 -4.76 16.95 7.72
C SER A 163 -4.28 15.60 8.22
N PHE A 164 -3.05 15.25 7.84
CA PHE A 164 -2.37 14.03 8.25
C PHE A 164 -1.07 14.42 8.96
N THR A 165 -1.00 14.16 10.27
CA THR A 165 0.19 14.42 11.08
C THR A 165 0.91 13.10 11.34
N PHE A 166 2.08 12.96 10.72
CA PHE A 166 2.94 11.78 10.82
C PHE A 166 3.81 11.88 12.07
N HIS A 167 3.83 10.82 12.87
CA HIS A 167 4.75 10.60 13.99
C HIS A 167 5.52 9.32 13.71
N LEU A 168 6.65 9.46 13.00
CA LEU A 168 7.48 8.33 12.61
C LEU A 168 8.57 8.10 13.66
N ILE A 169 8.83 6.83 13.94
CA ILE A 169 9.88 6.36 14.86
C ILE A 169 10.89 5.52 14.09
N PRO A 170 12.15 5.43 14.53
CA PRO A 170 13.19 4.56 13.97
C PRO A 170 12.83 3.08 13.97
#